data_a06b6b851681b1fe795acb18e1323b63
#
_entry.id   a06b6b851681b1fe795acb18e1323b63
#
_cell.length_a   1.000
_cell.length_b   1.000
_cell.length_c   1.000
_cell.angle_alpha   90.00
_cell.angle_beta   90.00
_cell.angle_gamma   90.00
#
_symmetry.space_group_name_H-M   'P 1'
#
loop_
_entity.id
_entity.type
_entity.pdbx_description
1 polymer ?
#
loop_
_entity_poly.entity_id
_entity_poly.type
_entity_poly.pdbx_seq_one_letter_code
_entity_poly.pdbx_strand_id
1 'polypeptide(L)'
;DLDAAAAAAGGAGAGASSAEDQNLNEFGTSMSAEALLGAKRRKTRAHKPLTGEYSEHFDHVGRSAGEGRKTITVRQAHERLDLIESRKPLYSPAFAGFASAVACASFVFLLGGGPYDMIGAFVGAGLGHWLRRKLFARHLNQFFVTFVCVALAALACTGTLRLIGLLDPIALTHDTAYIGAMLFVIPGFPLITGGLDMAKIDFPSGIQRVAYVLCIILMATLAGWGVAMIVHLNPTGFEPLGLNPWVNTGLRAVTAFLGVWGF
;
A
#
# COMPACT_ATOMS: atom_id res chain seq x y z
N ASP A 1 -11.48 -19.41 50.36
CA ASP A 1 -10.59 -18.36 49.87
C ASP A 1 -9.95 -18.62 48.50
N LEU A 2 -10.48 -19.57 47.75
CA LEU A 2 -10.05 -19.84 46.38
C LEU A 2 -10.95 -19.20 45.30
N ASP A 3 -12.10 -18.65 45.72
CA ASP A 3 -13.08 -18.02 44.80
C ASP A 3 -12.82 -16.53 44.53
N ALA A 4 -11.96 -15.89 45.34
CA ALA A 4 -11.60 -14.50 45.12
C ALA A 4 -10.50 -14.26 44.10
N ALA A 5 -9.72 -15.29 43.72
CA ALA A 5 -8.63 -15.19 42.76
C ALA A 5 -9.11 -15.37 41.31
N ALA A 6 -10.26 -16.00 41.09
CA ALA A 6 -10.78 -16.24 39.74
C ALA A 6 -11.50 -15.02 39.15
N ALA A 7 -11.95 -14.08 39.96
CA ALA A 7 -12.65 -12.87 39.48
C ALA A 7 -11.71 -11.77 38.99
N ALA A 8 -10.41 -11.80 39.36
CA ALA A 8 -9.46 -10.76 38.95
C ALA A 8 -8.75 -11.05 37.61
N ALA A 9 -8.83 -12.28 37.08
CA ALA A 9 -8.16 -12.67 35.84
C ALA A 9 -9.01 -12.50 34.58
N GLY A 10 -10.30 -12.19 34.72
CA GLY A 10 -11.24 -12.09 33.59
C GLY A 10 -11.35 -10.71 32.92
N GLY A 11 -10.71 -9.66 33.47
CA GLY A 11 -10.93 -8.27 33.05
C GLY A 11 -9.92 -7.69 32.05
N ALA A 12 -8.81 -8.34 31.79
CA ALA A 12 -7.70 -7.75 31.02
C ALA A 12 -7.64 -8.12 29.53
N GLY A 13 -8.54 -8.97 29.06
CA GLY A 13 -8.47 -9.50 27.66
C GLY A 13 -9.31 -8.76 26.62
N ALA A 14 -10.20 -7.86 27.03
CA ALA A 14 -11.17 -7.25 26.09
C ALA A 14 -10.75 -5.87 25.56
N GLY A 15 -9.70 -5.26 26.11
CA GLY A 15 -9.26 -3.91 25.74
C GLY A 15 -8.19 -3.83 24.65
N ALA A 16 -7.44 -4.91 24.42
CA ALA A 16 -6.30 -4.88 23.49
C ALA A 16 -6.70 -5.10 22.02
N SER A 17 -7.83 -5.78 21.78
CA SER A 17 -8.29 -6.07 20.40
C SER A 17 -8.83 -4.85 19.67
N SER A 18 -9.39 -3.87 20.36
CA SER A 18 -10.01 -2.70 19.71
C SER A 18 -9.00 -1.62 19.30
N ALA A 19 -7.81 -1.59 19.91
CA ALA A 19 -6.78 -0.61 19.58
C ALA A 19 -5.95 -1.03 18.37
N GLU A 20 -5.77 -2.34 18.17
CA GLU A 20 -5.05 -2.87 17.01
C GLU A 20 -5.85 -2.70 15.72
N ASP A 21 -7.16 -2.87 15.77
CA ASP A 21 -8.03 -2.70 14.60
C ASP A 21 -8.16 -1.24 14.15
N GLN A 22 -8.02 -0.27 15.06
CA GLN A 22 -8.06 1.15 14.73
C GLN A 22 -6.77 1.65 14.04
N ASN A 23 -5.62 1.07 14.37
CA ASN A 23 -4.32 1.50 13.84
C ASN A 23 -4.07 1.03 12.40
N LEU A 24 -4.73 -0.04 11.94
CA LEU A 24 -4.60 -0.55 10.57
C LEU A 24 -5.36 0.31 9.54
N ASN A 25 -6.33 1.11 9.96
CA ASN A 25 -7.14 1.96 9.09
C ASN A 25 -6.48 3.31 8.75
N GLU A 26 -5.49 3.75 9.53
CA GLU A 26 -4.78 5.03 9.31
C GLU A 26 -3.77 4.97 8.16
N PHE A 27 -3.39 3.77 7.72
CA PHE A 27 -2.31 3.59 6.74
C PHE A 27 -2.76 3.50 5.28
N GLY A 28 -3.88 4.09 4.90
CA GLY A 28 -4.22 4.39 3.48
C GLY A 28 -4.17 3.21 2.47
N THR A 29 -3.69 2.03 2.89
CA THR A 29 -3.55 0.84 2.06
C THR A 29 -4.69 -0.15 2.22
N SER A 30 -5.55 0.05 3.20
CA SER A 30 -6.68 -0.83 3.46
C SER A 30 -8.01 -0.08 3.40
N MET A 31 -8.30 0.56 2.31
CA MET A 31 -9.71 0.61 1.90
C MET A 31 -10.11 -0.82 1.54
N SER A 32 -9.98 -1.68 2.54
CA SER A 32 -10.16 -3.10 2.48
C SER A 32 -11.63 -3.46 2.63
N ALA A 33 -11.92 -4.67 2.26
CA ALA A 33 -13.16 -5.39 2.43
C ALA A 33 -13.86 -5.23 3.80
N GLU A 34 -13.18 -4.76 4.86
CA GLU A 34 -13.81 -4.36 6.12
C GLU A 34 -14.77 -3.19 5.96
N ALA A 35 -14.47 -2.23 5.09
CA ALA A 35 -15.42 -1.16 4.76
C ALA A 35 -16.70 -1.73 4.11
N LEU A 36 -16.60 -2.79 3.31
CA LEU A 36 -17.73 -3.46 2.67
C LEU A 36 -18.52 -4.36 3.63
N LEU A 37 -17.85 -5.05 4.55
CA LEU A 37 -18.50 -5.91 5.57
C LEU A 37 -18.93 -5.11 6.79
N GLY A 38 -18.17 -4.07 7.18
CA GLY A 38 -18.53 -3.14 8.24
C GLY A 38 -19.81 -2.37 7.94
N ALA A 39 -20.04 -1.97 6.69
CA ALA A 39 -21.29 -1.33 6.27
C ALA A 39 -22.49 -2.27 6.41
N LYS A 40 -22.32 -3.59 6.25
CA LYS A 40 -23.38 -4.59 6.42
C LYS A 40 -23.60 -4.95 7.90
N ARG A 41 -22.57 -4.87 8.73
CA ARG A 41 -22.67 -5.14 10.17
C ARG A 41 -23.10 -3.91 11.00
N ARG A 42 -22.83 -2.68 10.55
CA ARG A 42 -23.18 -1.43 11.24
C ARG A 42 -24.69 -1.11 11.18
N LYS A 43 -25.46 -1.70 10.28
CA LYS A 43 -26.93 -1.54 10.28
C LYS A 43 -27.62 -2.04 11.56
N THR A 44 -26.91 -2.77 12.41
CA THR A 44 -27.46 -3.37 13.64
C THR A 44 -26.86 -2.84 14.94
N ARG A 45 -25.82 -1.98 14.88
CA ARG A 45 -25.28 -1.35 16.09
C ARG A 45 -25.88 0.05 16.23
N ALA A 46 -27.00 0.13 16.97
CA ALA A 46 -27.52 1.41 17.42
C ALA A 46 -26.40 2.14 18.21
N HIS A 47 -25.92 3.27 17.68
CA HIS A 47 -25.00 4.14 18.39
C HIS A 47 -25.64 4.51 19.74
N LYS A 48 -25.03 4.09 20.82
CA LYS A 48 -25.40 4.56 22.14
C LYS A 48 -25.12 6.08 22.15
N PRO A 49 -26.10 6.94 22.39
CA PRO A 49 -25.83 8.38 22.40
C PRO A 49 -24.79 8.67 23.48
N LEU A 50 -23.79 9.47 23.12
CA LEU A 50 -22.82 10.00 24.08
C LEU A 50 -23.63 10.65 25.21
N THR A 51 -23.38 10.24 26.45
CA THR A 51 -24.04 10.82 27.63
C THR A 51 -23.79 12.31 27.66
N GLY A 52 -24.82 13.11 27.96
CA GLY A 52 -24.88 14.56 27.81
C GLY A 52 -23.69 15.37 28.34
N GLU A 53 -23.00 14.85 29.37
CA GLU A 53 -21.81 15.46 29.96
C GLU A 53 -20.60 15.61 29.03
N TYR A 54 -20.42 14.64 28.11
CA TYR A 54 -19.35 14.70 27.10
C TYR A 54 -19.71 15.63 25.93
N SER A 55 -20.97 15.75 25.56
CA SER A 55 -21.40 16.62 24.48
C SER A 55 -21.29 18.11 24.87
N GLU A 56 -21.59 18.47 26.11
CA GLU A 56 -21.47 19.84 26.61
C GLU A 56 -20.02 20.33 26.63
N HIS A 57 -19.08 19.47 27.02
CA HIS A 57 -17.67 19.85 27.08
C HIS A 57 -17.10 20.17 25.69
N PHE A 58 -17.47 19.40 24.67
CA PHE A 58 -17.03 19.64 23.28
C PHE A 58 -17.74 20.85 22.67
N ASP A 59 -18.98 21.15 23.04
CA ASP A 59 -19.68 22.32 22.56
C ASP A 59 -19.08 23.62 23.10
N HIS A 60 -18.53 23.61 24.32
CA HIS A 60 -17.83 24.76 24.91
C HIS A 60 -16.47 25.00 24.25
N VAL A 61 -15.72 23.95 23.90
CA VAL A 61 -14.44 24.09 23.18
C VAL A 61 -14.65 24.60 21.75
N GLY A 62 -15.75 24.24 21.09
CA GLY A 62 -16.11 24.74 19.76
C GLY A 62 -16.49 26.21 19.73
N ARG A 63 -17.07 26.75 20.83
CA ARG A 63 -17.49 28.16 20.91
C ARG A 63 -16.35 29.13 21.16
N SER A 64 -15.24 28.67 21.75
CA SER A 64 -14.07 29.53 22.02
C SER A 64 -13.13 29.71 20.84
N ALA A 65 -13.30 28.96 19.77
CA ALA A 65 -12.47 29.05 18.57
C ALA A 65 -13.07 30.00 17.51
N GLY A 66 -13.02 31.30 17.77
CA GLY A 66 -13.11 32.39 16.80
C GLY A 66 -14.33 32.46 15.88
N GLU A 67 -15.08 33.52 15.97
CA GLU A 67 -16.13 33.94 15.03
C GLU A 67 -15.62 33.92 13.59
N GLY A 68 -16.15 32.99 12.78
CA GLY A 68 -15.91 32.93 11.34
C GLY A 68 -15.64 31.54 10.76
N ARG A 69 -15.20 30.53 11.55
CA ARG A 69 -15.09 29.14 11.09
C ARG A 69 -16.42 28.42 11.31
N LYS A 70 -17.00 27.87 10.24
CA LYS A 70 -18.14 26.95 10.35
C LYS A 70 -17.67 25.72 11.14
N THR A 71 -17.86 25.74 12.47
CA THR A 71 -17.57 24.60 13.34
C THR A 71 -18.59 23.51 13.08
N ILE A 72 -18.12 22.32 12.83
CA ILE A 72 -18.96 21.12 12.68
C ILE A 72 -19.08 20.49 14.08
N THR A 73 -20.29 20.07 14.44
CA THR A 73 -20.49 19.30 15.67
C THR A 73 -19.83 17.92 15.54
N VAL A 74 -19.42 17.32 16.65
CA VAL A 74 -18.83 15.96 16.69
C VAL A 74 -19.72 14.96 15.96
N ARG A 75 -21.04 15.05 16.15
CA ARG A 75 -22.01 14.20 15.47
C ARG A 75 -21.95 14.37 13.94
N GLN A 76 -21.91 15.60 13.46
CA GLN A 76 -21.78 15.87 12.02
C GLN A 76 -20.44 15.40 11.45
N ALA A 77 -19.37 15.46 12.25
CA ALA A 77 -18.08 14.92 11.86
C ALA A 77 -18.16 13.39 11.70
N HIS A 78 -18.76 12.67 12.64
CA HIS A 78 -18.98 11.23 12.53
C HIS A 78 -19.86 10.85 11.35
N GLU A 79 -20.97 11.54 11.12
CA GLU A 79 -21.85 11.30 9.98
C GLU A 79 -21.11 11.49 8.65
N ARG A 80 -20.23 12.50 8.56
CA ARG A 80 -19.40 12.72 7.37
C ARG A 80 -18.32 11.65 7.18
N LEU A 81 -17.69 11.21 8.26
CA LEU A 81 -16.71 10.11 8.20
C LEU A 81 -17.38 8.80 7.77
N ASP A 82 -18.55 8.48 8.31
CA ASP A 82 -19.32 7.30 7.92
C ASP A 82 -19.73 7.36 6.44
N LEU A 83 -20.10 8.54 5.93
CA LEU A 83 -20.40 8.75 4.51
C LEU A 83 -19.15 8.57 3.63
N ILE A 84 -17.97 9.01 4.07
CA ILE A 84 -16.71 8.83 3.35
C ILE A 84 -16.31 7.35 3.33
N GLU A 85 -16.39 6.69 4.49
CA GLU A 85 -16.05 5.28 4.63
C GLU A 85 -16.98 4.35 3.81
N SER A 86 -18.26 4.71 3.69
CA SER A 86 -19.24 3.94 2.91
C SER A 86 -19.14 4.14 1.40
N ARG A 87 -18.32 5.07 0.91
CA ARG A 87 -18.14 5.29 -0.53
C ARG A 87 -17.46 4.11 -1.18
N LYS A 88 -17.98 3.71 -2.34
CA LYS A 88 -17.33 2.70 -3.18
C LYS A 88 -15.98 3.22 -3.68
N PRO A 89 -14.97 2.35 -3.82
CA PRO A 89 -13.70 2.72 -4.43
C PRO A 89 -13.93 3.38 -5.80
N LEU A 90 -13.29 4.52 -6.03
CA LEU A 90 -13.46 5.32 -7.25
C LEU A 90 -13.00 4.55 -8.50
N TYR A 91 -11.95 3.74 -8.37
CA TYR A 91 -11.34 3.02 -9.48
C TYR A 91 -11.52 1.51 -9.36
N SER A 92 -11.76 0.87 -10.51
CA SER A 92 -11.82 -0.58 -10.59
C SER A 92 -10.45 -1.21 -10.28
N PRO A 93 -10.39 -2.47 -9.78
CA PRO A 93 -9.12 -3.16 -9.55
C PRO A 93 -8.27 -3.31 -10.82
N ALA A 94 -8.91 -3.45 -11.98
CA ALA A 94 -8.21 -3.55 -13.26
C ALA A 94 -7.55 -2.23 -13.66
N PHE A 95 -8.26 -1.10 -13.50
CA PHE A 95 -7.70 0.22 -13.80
C PHE A 95 -6.51 0.54 -12.89
N ALA A 96 -6.61 0.25 -11.59
CA ALA A 96 -5.51 0.45 -10.66
C ALA A 96 -4.30 -0.47 -10.97
N GLY A 97 -4.55 -1.71 -11.43
CA GLY A 97 -3.50 -2.60 -11.91
C GLY A 97 -2.80 -2.03 -13.14
N PHE A 98 -3.56 -1.48 -14.11
CA PHE A 98 -3.02 -0.84 -15.29
C PHE A 98 -2.19 0.41 -14.95
N ALA A 99 -2.70 1.30 -14.10
CA ALA A 99 -1.98 2.48 -13.65
C ALA A 99 -0.65 2.11 -12.97
N SER A 100 -0.67 1.12 -12.07
CA SER A 100 0.53 0.59 -11.44
C SER A 100 1.51 -0.04 -12.44
N ALA A 101 1.01 -0.72 -13.47
CA ALA A 101 1.84 -1.27 -14.55
C ALA A 101 2.60 -0.17 -15.31
N VAL A 102 1.88 0.90 -15.69
CA VAL A 102 2.48 2.08 -16.36
C VAL A 102 3.53 2.73 -15.46
N ALA A 103 3.21 2.94 -14.18
CA ALA A 103 4.12 3.55 -13.22
C ALA A 103 5.40 2.72 -13.05
N CYS A 104 5.30 1.42 -12.86
CA CYS A 104 6.47 0.54 -12.69
C CYS A 104 7.32 0.46 -13.97
N ALA A 105 6.71 0.37 -15.15
CA ALA A 105 7.44 0.40 -16.42
C ALA A 105 8.20 1.72 -16.61
N SER A 106 7.55 2.84 -16.30
CA SER A 106 8.18 4.17 -16.35
C SER A 106 9.34 4.29 -15.38
N PHE A 107 9.19 3.75 -14.17
CA PHE A 107 10.22 3.78 -13.16
C PHE A 107 11.44 2.92 -13.53
N VAL A 108 11.22 1.76 -14.14
CA VAL A 108 12.30 0.91 -14.69
C VAL A 108 13.13 1.67 -15.72
N PHE A 109 12.48 2.41 -16.61
CA PHE A 109 13.20 3.24 -17.58
C PHE A 109 14.02 4.35 -16.89
N LEU A 110 13.49 4.98 -15.84
CA LEU A 110 14.22 5.98 -15.04
C LEU A 110 15.47 5.40 -14.39
N LEU A 111 15.42 4.14 -13.95
CA LEU A 111 16.57 3.42 -13.40
C LEU A 111 17.60 3.01 -14.47
N GLY A 112 17.27 3.14 -15.73
CA GLY A 112 18.17 2.82 -16.86
C GLY A 112 17.80 1.53 -17.59
N GLY A 113 16.65 0.91 -17.27
CA GLY A 113 16.17 -0.28 -17.97
C GLY A 113 15.78 -0.02 -19.42
N GLY A 114 15.89 -1.06 -20.25
CA GLY A 114 15.55 -1.04 -21.66
C GLY A 114 14.06 -1.30 -21.94
N PRO A 115 13.66 -1.31 -23.21
CA PRO A 115 12.28 -1.60 -23.62
C PRO A 115 11.79 -2.97 -23.15
N TYR A 116 12.64 -3.98 -23.17
CA TYR A 116 12.32 -5.33 -22.68
C TYR A 116 12.04 -5.33 -21.18
N ASP A 117 12.88 -4.64 -20.39
CA ASP A 117 12.68 -4.47 -18.95
C ASP A 117 11.35 -3.78 -18.66
N MET A 118 11.00 -2.74 -19.43
CA MET A 118 9.73 -2.02 -19.30
C MET A 118 8.53 -2.93 -19.55
N ILE A 119 8.56 -3.76 -20.60
CA ILE A 119 7.48 -4.69 -20.93
C ILE A 119 7.33 -5.74 -19.82
N GLY A 120 8.44 -6.33 -19.38
CA GLY A 120 8.44 -7.29 -18.29
C GLY A 120 7.87 -6.71 -16.98
N ALA A 121 8.33 -5.51 -16.61
CA ALA A 121 7.85 -4.81 -15.43
C ALA A 121 6.37 -4.41 -15.54
N PHE A 122 5.93 -3.97 -16.73
CA PHE A 122 4.53 -3.63 -16.98
C PHE A 122 3.59 -4.82 -16.70
N VAL A 123 3.87 -5.97 -17.29
CA VAL A 123 3.06 -7.18 -17.12
C VAL A 123 3.13 -7.67 -15.68
N GLY A 124 4.35 -7.76 -15.12
CA GLY A 124 4.56 -8.23 -13.75
C GLY A 124 3.86 -7.37 -12.71
N ALA A 125 4.08 -6.06 -12.74
CA ALA A 125 3.47 -5.12 -11.79
C ALA A 125 1.94 -5.05 -11.94
N GLY A 126 1.42 -5.07 -13.18
CA GLY A 126 -0.01 -5.04 -13.45
C GLY A 126 -0.73 -6.24 -12.85
N LEU A 127 -0.22 -7.45 -13.09
CA LEU A 127 -0.77 -8.70 -12.54
C LEU A 127 -0.61 -8.76 -11.02
N GLY A 128 0.55 -8.38 -10.49
CA GLY A 128 0.82 -8.37 -9.06
C GLY A 128 -0.10 -7.42 -8.32
N HIS A 129 -0.28 -6.19 -8.81
CA HIS A 129 -1.17 -5.21 -8.18
C HIS A 129 -2.65 -5.61 -8.29
N TRP A 130 -3.09 -6.13 -9.43
CA TRP A 130 -4.44 -6.65 -9.59
C TRP A 130 -4.75 -7.79 -8.60
N LEU A 131 -3.82 -8.76 -8.46
CA LEU A 131 -3.95 -9.84 -7.50
C LEU A 131 -3.98 -9.30 -6.06
N ARG A 132 -3.09 -8.35 -5.74
CA ARG A 132 -3.02 -7.71 -4.42
C ARG A 132 -4.39 -7.17 -4.00
N ARG A 133 -5.06 -6.43 -4.87
CA ARG A 133 -6.41 -5.91 -4.59
C ARG A 133 -7.44 -7.00 -4.37
N LYS A 134 -7.37 -8.10 -5.11
CA LYS A 134 -8.27 -9.25 -4.90
C LYS A 134 -8.01 -9.98 -3.59
N LEU A 135 -6.75 -10.14 -3.20
CA LEU A 135 -6.40 -10.83 -1.96
C LEU A 135 -6.72 -9.98 -0.73
N PHE A 136 -6.53 -8.68 -0.79
CA PHE A 136 -6.98 -7.79 0.29
C PHE A 136 -8.49 -7.85 0.52
N ALA A 137 -9.27 -8.02 -0.54
CA ALA A 137 -10.72 -8.21 -0.42
C ALA A 137 -11.10 -9.52 0.33
N ARG A 138 -10.16 -10.45 0.54
CA ARG A 138 -10.35 -11.70 1.28
C ARG A 138 -9.86 -11.65 2.73
N HIS A 139 -9.51 -10.47 3.26
CA HIS A 139 -9.01 -10.28 4.64
C HIS A 139 -7.77 -11.12 5.01
N LEU A 140 -6.90 -11.38 4.05
CA LEU A 140 -5.66 -12.10 4.29
C LEU A 140 -4.62 -11.16 4.93
N ASN A 141 -3.69 -11.76 5.68
CA ASN A 141 -2.59 -11.02 6.29
C ASN A 141 -1.79 -10.25 5.22
N GLN A 142 -1.53 -8.98 5.48
CA GLN A 142 -0.88 -8.07 4.53
C GLN A 142 0.53 -8.53 4.13
N PHE A 143 1.31 -9.06 5.06
CA PHE A 143 2.65 -9.56 4.78
C PHE A 143 2.62 -10.78 3.85
N PHE A 144 1.69 -11.70 4.10
CA PHE A 144 1.47 -12.85 3.22
C PHE A 144 1.01 -12.42 1.82
N VAL A 145 0.06 -11.48 1.73
CA VAL A 145 -0.41 -10.93 0.46
C VAL A 145 0.74 -10.28 -0.29
N THR A 146 1.58 -9.50 0.40
CA THR A 146 2.77 -8.87 -0.19
C THR A 146 3.71 -9.92 -0.78
N PHE A 147 4.05 -10.96 -0.01
CA PHE A 147 4.92 -12.03 -0.47
C PHE A 147 4.40 -12.72 -1.73
N VAL A 148 3.14 -13.14 -1.71
CA VAL A 148 2.51 -13.85 -2.84
C VAL A 148 2.41 -12.95 -4.09
N CYS A 149 2.01 -11.69 -3.92
CA CYS A 149 1.86 -10.77 -5.05
C CYS A 149 3.20 -10.40 -5.68
N VAL A 150 4.24 -10.22 -4.87
CA VAL A 150 5.61 -9.97 -5.38
C VAL A 150 6.17 -11.20 -6.09
N ALA A 151 5.99 -12.39 -5.53
CA ALA A 151 6.42 -13.63 -6.17
C ALA A 151 5.73 -13.80 -7.53
N LEU A 152 4.41 -13.55 -7.61
CA LEU A 152 3.69 -13.60 -8.87
C LEU A 152 4.18 -12.52 -9.86
N ALA A 153 4.40 -11.30 -9.40
CA ALA A 153 4.89 -10.22 -10.26
C ALA A 153 6.27 -10.55 -10.86
N ALA A 154 7.19 -11.07 -10.04
CA ALA A 154 8.51 -11.50 -10.49
C ALA A 154 8.43 -12.66 -11.49
N LEU A 155 7.62 -13.68 -11.21
CA LEU A 155 7.40 -14.82 -12.12
C LEU A 155 6.74 -14.37 -13.42
N ALA A 156 5.75 -13.49 -13.37
CA ALA A 156 5.09 -12.98 -14.57
C ALA A 156 6.03 -12.13 -15.43
N CYS A 157 6.87 -11.29 -14.81
CA CYS A 157 7.91 -10.54 -15.51
C CYS A 157 8.90 -11.46 -16.22
N THR A 158 9.48 -12.40 -15.49
CA THR A 158 10.44 -13.35 -16.03
C THR A 158 9.84 -14.26 -17.11
N GLY A 159 8.60 -14.72 -16.86
CA GLY A 159 7.85 -15.52 -17.85
C GLY A 159 7.61 -14.75 -19.16
N THR A 160 7.26 -13.45 -19.05
CA THR A 160 7.10 -12.58 -20.21
C THR A 160 8.40 -12.43 -20.98
N LEU A 161 9.52 -12.18 -20.30
CA LEU A 161 10.83 -12.04 -20.93
C LEU A 161 11.29 -13.34 -21.58
N ARG A 162 11.07 -14.49 -20.95
CA ARG A 162 11.36 -15.79 -21.55
C ARG A 162 10.51 -16.08 -22.78
N LEU A 163 9.24 -15.68 -22.77
CA LEU A 163 8.36 -15.81 -23.92
C LEU A 163 8.82 -14.94 -25.09
N ILE A 164 9.21 -13.68 -24.81
CA ILE A 164 9.78 -12.78 -25.81
C ILE A 164 11.13 -13.34 -26.31
N GLY A 165 11.93 -13.94 -25.43
CA GLY A 165 13.21 -14.57 -25.74
C GLY A 165 13.14 -15.72 -26.73
N LEU A 166 11.95 -16.30 -26.99
CA LEU A 166 11.74 -17.25 -28.07
C LEU A 166 11.79 -16.57 -29.44
N LEU A 167 11.51 -15.29 -29.54
CA LEU A 167 11.50 -14.48 -30.73
C LEU A 167 12.80 -13.67 -30.86
N ASP A 168 13.28 -13.13 -29.76
CA ASP A 168 14.49 -12.32 -29.67
C ASP A 168 15.33 -12.74 -28.44
N PRO A 169 16.48 -13.42 -28.66
CA PRO A 169 17.33 -13.89 -27.56
C PRO A 169 17.86 -12.78 -26.64
N ILE A 170 17.89 -11.52 -27.10
CA ILE A 170 18.34 -10.37 -26.30
C ILE A 170 17.46 -10.20 -25.03
N ALA A 171 16.18 -10.52 -25.15
CA ALA A 171 15.27 -10.43 -24.00
C ALA A 171 15.68 -11.32 -22.81
N LEU A 172 16.45 -12.38 -23.05
CA LEU A 172 16.94 -13.29 -22.01
C LEU A 172 18.10 -12.71 -21.18
N THR A 173 18.73 -11.63 -21.63
CA THR A 173 19.82 -10.97 -20.89
C THR A 173 19.30 -9.97 -19.86
N HIS A 174 17.99 -9.68 -19.89
CA HIS A 174 17.33 -8.69 -19.02
C HIS A 174 16.85 -9.28 -17.68
N ASP A 175 17.74 -10.00 -16.98
CA ASP A 175 17.43 -10.66 -15.71
C ASP A 175 17.10 -9.68 -14.56
N THR A 176 17.42 -8.40 -14.70
CA THR A 176 17.20 -7.37 -13.66
C THR A 176 15.76 -6.82 -13.67
N ALA A 177 15.01 -7.03 -14.74
CA ALA A 177 13.66 -6.44 -14.94
C ALA A 177 12.66 -6.80 -13.83
N TYR A 178 12.76 -8.00 -13.20
CA TYR A 178 11.84 -8.43 -12.14
C TYR A 178 11.88 -7.53 -10.93
N ILE A 179 13.03 -6.87 -10.65
CA ILE A 179 13.14 -5.90 -9.55
C ILE A 179 12.20 -4.72 -9.83
N GLY A 180 12.13 -4.25 -11.06
CA GLY A 180 11.19 -3.21 -11.46
C GLY A 180 9.72 -3.62 -11.31
N ALA A 181 9.42 -4.89 -11.61
CA ALA A 181 8.07 -5.42 -11.45
C ALA A 181 7.58 -5.46 -9.98
N MET A 182 8.49 -5.45 -9.00
CA MET A 182 8.15 -5.48 -7.56
C MET A 182 7.88 -4.10 -6.96
N LEU A 183 8.20 -3.01 -7.64
CA LEU A 183 8.18 -1.64 -7.10
C LEU A 183 6.78 -1.18 -6.66
N PHE A 184 5.71 -1.74 -7.21
CA PHE A 184 4.33 -1.42 -6.82
C PHE A 184 4.01 -1.71 -5.35
N VAL A 185 4.84 -2.48 -4.66
CA VAL A 185 4.62 -2.88 -3.26
C VAL A 185 5.24 -1.89 -2.30
N ILE A 186 6.23 -1.08 -2.72
CA ILE A 186 6.95 -0.16 -1.83
C ILE A 186 5.98 0.88 -1.28
N PRO A 187 5.76 0.91 0.05
CA PRO A 187 4.83 1.83 0.67
C PRO A 187 5.48 3.22 0.85
N GLY A 188 5.57 3.98 -0.24
CA GLY A 188 6.25 5.28 -0.25
C GLY A 188 5.62 6.31 0.69
N PHE A 189 4.29 6.38 0.73
CA PHE A 189 3.58 7.33 1.59
C PHE A 189 3.85 7.10 3.09
N PRO A 190 3.71 5.89 3.66
CA PRO A 190 4.10 5.62 5.05
C PRO A 190 5.59 5.88 5.33
N LEU A 191 6.47 5.64 4.36
CA LEU A 191 7.90 5.93 4.51
C LEU A 191 8.15 7.43 4.68
N ILE A 192 7.57 8.25 3.80
CA ILE A 192 7.71 9.72 3.85
C ILE A 192 7.09 10.28 5.13
N THR A 193 5.87 9.86 5.47
CA THR A 193 5.18 10.34 6.68
C THR A 193 5.90 9.91 7.94
N GLY A 194 6.42 8.68 8.01
CA GLY A 194 7.25 8.23 9.13
C GLY A 194 8.55 9.05 9.26
N GLY A 195 9.21 9.37 8.16
CA GLY A 195 10.37 10.27 8.15
C GLY A 195 10.04 11.68 8.62
N LEU A 196 8.89 12.23 8.20
CA LEU A 196 8.42 13.55 8.66
C LEU A 196 8.08 13.58 10.15
N ASP A 197 7.47 12.52 10.68
CA ASP A 197 7.17 12.39 12.10
C ASP A 197 8.47 12.35 12.92
N MET A 198 9.47 11.60 12.47
CA MET A 198 10.80 11.58 13.11
C MET A 198 11.48 12.96 13.05
N ALA A 199 11.38 13.68 11.93
CA ALA A 199 11.91 15.02 11.80
C ALA A 199 11.22 16.05 12.72
N LYS A 200 9.96 15.80 13.08
CA LYS A 200 9.18 16.58 14.06
C LYS A 200 9.39 16.12 15.51
N ILE A 201 10.32 15.19 15.74
CA ILE A 201 10.63 14.61 17.06
C ILE A 201 9.47 13.73 17.61
N ASP A 202 8.48 13.37 16.80
CA ASP A 202 7.46 12.37 17.15
C ASP A 202 7.99 10.96 16.82
N PHE A 203 8.94 10.50 17.61
CA PHE A 203 9.58 9.19 17.41
C PHE A 203 8.61 8.01 17.57
N PRO A 204 7.66 7.99 18.53
CA PRO A 204 6.75 6.87 18.66
C PRO A 204 5.96 6.60 17.38
N SER A 205 5.36 7.62 16.77
CA SER A 205 4.63 7.49 15.50
C SER A 205 5.56 7.19 14.32
N GLY A 206 6.69 7.88 14.24
CA GLY A 206 7.66 7.71 13.15
C GLY A 206 8.28 6.32 13.11
N ILE A 207 8.71 5.78 14.26
CA ILE A 207 9.34 4.45 14.34
C ILE A 207 8.35 3.35 13.95
N GLN A 208 7.09 3.41 14.40
CA GLN A 208 6.09 2.42 14.05
C GLN A 208 5.84 2.37 12.54
N ARG A 209 5.73 3.52 11.88
CA ARG A 209 5.56 3.62 10.42
C ARG A 209 6.75 3.08 9.66
N VAL A 210 7.96 3.46 10.07
CA VAL A 210 9.19 2.97 9.43
C VAL A 210 9.36 1.47 9.65
N ALA A 211 9.11 0.95 10.84
CA ALA A 211 9.17 -0.49 11.12
C ALA A 211 8.19 -1.28 10.25
N TYR A 212 6.96 -0.79 10.10
CA TYR A 212 5.98 -1.38 9.19
C TYR A 212 6.48 -1.41 7.74
N VAL A 213 7.03 -0.30 7.24
CA VAL A 213 7.61 -0.22 5.89
C VAL A 213 8.74 -1.22 5.71
N LEU A 214 9.64 -1.31 6.70
CA LEU A 214 10.76 -2.27 6.67
C LEU A 214 10.27 -3.72 6.60
N CYS A 215 9.23 -4.08 7.35
CA CYS A 215 8.63 -5.41 7.27
C CYS A 215 8.05 -5.70 5.87
N ILE A 216 7.38 -4.73 5.24
CA ILE A 216 6.85 -4.89 3.87
C ILE A 216 8.00 -5.08 2.87
N ILE A 217 9.05 -4.25 2.96
CA ILE A 217 10.22 -4.36 2.08
C ILE A 217 10.91 -5.71 2.29
N LEU A 218 11.08 -6.16 3.53
CA LEU A 218 11.68 -7.46 3.84
C LEU A 218 10.89 -8.61 3.18
N MET A 219 9.56 -8.61 3.30
CA MET A 219 8.72 -9.62 2.67
C MET A 219 8.80 -9.58 1.14
N ALA A 220 8.84 -8.39 0.55
CA ALA A 220 9.02 -8.22 -0.88
C ALA A 220 10.39 -8.72 -1.36
N THR A 221 11.45 -8.38 -0.63
CA THR A 221 12.81 -8.81 -0.95
C THR A 221 12.95 -10.33 -0.87
N LEU A 222 12.41 -10.94 0.20
CA LEU A 222 12.42 -12.41 0.35
C LEU A 222 11.67 -13.11 -0.78
N ALA A 223 10.52 -12.57 -1.19
CA ALA A 223 9.76 -13.11 -2.30
C ALA A 223 10.52 -13.01 -3.64
N GLY A 224 11.08 -11.84 -3.93
CA GLY A 224 11.86 -11.61 -5.15
C GLY A 224 13.13 -12.46 -5.20
N TRP A 225 13.87 -12.52 -4.08
CA TRP A 225 15.04 -13.37 -3.95
C TRP A 225 14.71 -14.86 -4.13
N GLY A 226 13.63 -15.32 -3.48
CA GLY A 226 13.17 -16.70 -3.62
C GLY A 226 12.84 -17.06 -5.08
N VAL A 227 12.15 -16.18 -5.80
CA VAL A 227 11.88 -16.37 -7.24
C VAL A 227 13.18 -16.38 -8.05
N ALA A 228 14.10 -15.44 -7.79
CA ALA A 228 15.39 -15.37 -8.49
C ALA A 228 16.20 -16.67 -8.31
N MET A 229 16.19 -17.25 -7.11
CA MET A 229 16.85 -18.54 -6.83
C MET A 229 16.19 -19.71 -7.56
N ILE A 230 14.86 -19.77 -7.60
CA ILE A 230 14.11 -20.85 -8.27
C ILE A 230 14.30 -20.80 -9.80
N VAL A 231 14.31 -19.60 -10.35
CA VAL A 231 14.36 -19.36 -11.79
C VAL A 231 15.80 -19.21 -12.31
N HIS A 232 16.79 -19.18 -11.38
CA HIS A 232 18.22 -18.99 -11.67
C HIS A 232 18.52 -17.66 -12.38
N LEU A 233 17.95 -16.55 -11.86
CA LEU A 233 18.22 -15.21 -12.39
C LEU A 233 19.54 -14.67 -11.85
N ASN A 234 20.30 -14.00 -12.72
CA ASN A 234 21.55 -13.33 -12.38
C ASN A 234 21.42 -11.83 -12.65
N PRO A 235 20.86 -11.03 -11.69
CA PRO A 235 20.70 -9.60 -11.88
C PRO A 235 22.06 -8.91 -11.92
N THR A 236 22.50 -8.50 -13.09
CA THR A 236 23.78 -7.79 -13.33
C THR A 236 23.64 -6.27 -13.35
N GLY A 237 22.42 -5.77 -13.22
CA GLY A 237 22.08 -4.36 -13.37
C GLY A 237 21.41 -4.06 -14.70
N PHE A 238 21.05 -2.80 -14.90
CA PHE A 238 20.46 -2.34 -16.17
C PHE A 238 21.57 -1.89 -17.11
N GLU A 239 21.50 -2.34 -18.37
CA GLU A 239 22.44 -1.93 -19.41
C GLU A 239 22.07 -0.54 -19.96
N PRO A 240 23.05 0.38 -20.16
CA PRO A 240 22.77 1.70 -20.70
C PRO A 240 22.30 1.59 -22.17
N LEU A 241 21.21 2.28 -22.48
CA LEU A 241 20.59 2.26 -23.82
C LEU A 241 21.44 2.89 -24.95
N GLY A 242 22.60 3.48 -24.67
CA GLY A 242 23.45 4.12 -25.70
C GLY A 242 22.80 5.30 -26.45
N LEU A 243 21.72 5.88 -25.91
CA LEU A 243 20.99 6.98 -26.55
C LEU A 243 21.73 8.30 -26.38
N ASN A 244 21.50 9.22 -27.34
CA ASN A 244 21.96 10.59 -27.24
C ASN A 244 21.50 11.22 -25.90
N PRO A 245 22.37 11.92 -25.13
CA PRO A 245 22.04 12.49 -23.81
C PRO A 245 20.77 13.33 -23.77
N TRP A 246 20.53 14.14 -24.78
CA TRP A 246 19.34 14.99 -24.86
C TRP A 246 18.05 14.19 -25.08
N VAL A 247 18.10 13.16 -25.95
CA VAL A 247 16.97 12.25 -26.20
C VAL A 247 16.67 11.46 -24.94
N ASN A 248 17.69 10.94 -24.25
CA ASN A 248 17.55 10.20 -23.00
C ASN A 248 16.92 11.08 -21.92
N THR A 249 17.34 12.34 -21.77
CA THR A 249 16.75 13.28 -20.80
C THR A 249 15.29 13.58 -21.13
N GLY A 250 14.95 13.81 -22.40
CA GLY A 250 13.56 14.01 -22.81
C GLY A 250 12.67 12.82 -22.55
N LEU A 251 13.12 11.60 -22.87
CA LEU A 251 12.39 10.36 -22.60
C LEU A 251 12.21 10.14 -21.08
N ARG A 252 13.23 10.42 -20.28
CA ARG A 252 13.14 10.33 -18.80
C ARG A 252 12.14 11.31 -18.23
N ALA A 253 12.05 12.53 -18.76
CA ALA A 253 11.06 13.51 -18.31
C ALA A 253 9.62 13.03 -18.62
N VAL A 254 9.39 12.48 -19.82
CA VAL A 254 8.08 11.93 -20.20
C VAL A 254 7.71 10.72 -19.34
N THR A 255 8.63 9.78 -19.14
CA THR A 255 8.38 8.59 -18.31
C THR A 255 8.20 8.95 -16.83
N ALA A 256 8.93 9.94 -16.31
CA ALA A 256 8.71 10.45 -14.96
C ALA A 256 7.28 11.01 -14.80
N PHE A 257 6.82 11.81 -15.76
CA PHE A 257 5.45 12.33 -15.75
C PHE A 257 4.40 11.22 -15.80
N LEU A 258 4.56 10.23 -16.69
CA LEU A 258 3.67 9.08 -16.78
C LEU A 258 3.68 8.22 -15.50
N GLY A 259 4.85 8.04 -14.90
CA GLY A 259 4.99 7.32 -13.63
C GLY A 259 4.22 7.99 -12.50
N VAL A 260 4.35 9.31 -12.35
CA VAL A 260 3.62 10.08 -11.34
C VAL A 260 2.12 10.12 -11.63
N TRP A 261 1.74 10.21 -12.90
CA TRP A 261 0.32 10.20 -13.28
C TRP A 261 -0.35 8.84 -13.01
N GLY A 262 0.40 7.74 -13.10
CA GLY A 262 -0.10 6.38 -12.83
C GLY A 262 -0.27 6.08 -11.33
N PHE A 263 0.39 6.83 -10.45
CA PHE A 263 0.26 6.71 -9.00
C PHE A 263 -0.80 7.66 -8.44
#